data_6a3540c3f26833819906e03debced44d
#
_entry.id   6a3540c3f26833819906e03debced44d
#
_cell.length_a   1.000
_cell.length_b   1.000
_cell.length_c   1.000
_cell.angle_alpha   90.00
_cell.angle_beta   90.00
_cell.angle_gamma   90.00
#
_symmetry.space_group_name_H-M   'P 1'
#
loop_
_entity.id
_entity.type
_entity.pdbx_description
1 polymer ?
#
loop_
_entity_poly.entity_id
_entity_poly.type
_entity_poly.pdbx_seq_one_letter_code
_entity_poly.pdbx_strand_id
1 'polypeptide(L)'
;PSIIYAIEEPETSQHTEHQKKLIKAFLDLSKTVNTQVIITTHSPALVKALEFQHLRLVKNNSTTKTIENVLPNSLPYPSLNEVNYLAFSEITEEYHNELYGFIELEGEITNFRIGRTTMSYNKLKRDGVTIVVENIILTDYIRHQIHHPENINNVRYTFEQLSESINLMRTFIQSLAPTSLRH
;
A
#
# COMPACT_ATOMS: atom_id res chain seq x y z
N PRO A 1 -10.52 31.21 -7.24
CA PRO A 1 -10.74 30.66 -8.57
C PRO A 1 -12.12 31.07 -9.12
N SER A 2 -12.22 31.28 -10.44
CA SER A 2 -13.49 31.61 -11.09
C SER A 2 -14.29 30.37 -11.51
N ILE A 3 -13.61 29.23 -11.67
CA ILE A 3 -14.22 27.96 -12.08
C ILE A 3 -13.74 26.87 -11.11
N ILE A 4 -14.70 26.10 -10.59
CA ILE A 4 -14.43 24.92 -9.75
C ILE A 4 -15.11 23.73 -10.42
N TYR A 5 -14.32 22.72 -10.74
CA TYR A 5 -14.82 21.41 -11.16
C TYR A 5 -14.81 20.48 -9.94
N ALA A 6 -15.97 20.03 -9.50
CA ALA A 6 -16.12 19.02 -8.44
C ALA A 6 -16.66 17.74 -9.09
N ILE A 7 -15.89 16.65 -9.00
CA ILE A 7 -16.16 15.39 -9.69
C ILE A 7 -16.04 14.26 -8.69
N GLU A 8 -17.06 13.43 -8.62
CA GLU A 8 -17.13 12.27 -7.70
C GLU A 8 -16.76 11.01 -8.46
N GLU A 9 -15.79 10.26 -7.92
CA GLU A 9 -15.32 8.95 -8.39
C GLU A 9 -15.22 8.85 -9.92
N PRO A 10 -14.43 9.72 -10.58
CA PRO A 10 -14.37 9.78 -12.05
C PRO A 10 -13.80 8.50 -12.68
N GLU A 11 -13.18 7.66 -11.88
CA GLU A 11 -12.63 6.36 -12.28
C GLU A 11 -13.68 5.25 -12.39
N THR A 12 -14.89 5.47 -11.91
CA THR A 12 -15.94 4.43 -11.89
C THR A 12 -16.17 3.89 -13.29
N SER A 13 -16.12 2.58 -13.43
CA SER A 13 -16.25 1.85 -14.71
C SER A 13 -15.14 2.12 -15.73
N GLN A 14 -14.02 2.74 -15.34
CA GLN A 14 -12.89 2.99 -16.23
C GLN A 14 -11.82 1.90 -16.11
N HIS A 15 -11.28 1.46 -17.24
CA HIS A 15 -10.10 0.60 -17.27
C HIS A 15 -8.87 1.35 -16.71
N THR A 16 -7.96 0.66 -16.01
CA THR A 16 -6.79 1.26 -15.33
C THR A 16 -5.95 2.18 -16.22
N GLU A 17 -5.77 1.85 -17.50
CA GLU A 17 -5.04 2.70 -18.45
C GLU A 17 -5.79 4.01 -18.76
N HIS A 18 -7.11 4.00 -18.74
CA HIS A 18 -7.92 5.21 -18.88
C HIS A 18 -7.87 6.07 -17.64
N GLN A 19 -7.80 5.47 -16.45
CA GLN A 19 -7.64 6.19 -15.19
C GLN A 19 -6.36 7.04 -15.18
N LYS A 20 -5.23 6.52 -15.67
CA LYS A 20 -3.97 7.28 -15.79
C LYS A 20 -4.11 8.49 -16.74
N LYS A 21 -4.80 8.33 -17.88
CA LYS A 21 -5.06 9.43 -18.82
C LYS A 21 -5.97 10.48 -18.20
N LEU A 22 -6.97 10.03 -17.43
CA LEU A 22 -7.93 10.89 -16.75
C LEU A 22 -7.23 11.83 -15.75
N ILE A 23 -6.34 11.28 -14.90
CA ILE A 23 -5.56 12.08 -13.96
C ILE A 23 -4.71 13.13 -14.68
N LYS A 24 -4.04 12.74 -15.76
CA LYS A 24 -3.26 13.70 -16.55
C LYS A 24 -4.14 14.84 -17.05
N ALA A 25 -5.32 14.54 -17.57
CA ALA A 25 -6.27 15.55 -18.05
C ALA A 25 -6.71 16.49 -16.92
N PHE A 26 -6.98 15.98 -15.71
CA PHE A 26 -7.34 16.82 -14.57
C PHE A 26 -6.18 17.68 -14.07
N LEU A 27 -4.97 17.16 -14.06
CA LEU A 27 -3.77 17.93 -13.71
C LEU A 27 -3.54 19.05 -14.75
N ASP A 28 -3.72 18.79 -16.03
CA ASP A 28 -3.59 19.80 -17.08
C ASP A 28 -4.71 20.85 -16.98
N LEU A 29 -5.95 20.43 -16.69
CA LEU A 29 -7.07 21.33 -16.46
C LEU A 29 -6.82 22.23 -15.23
N SER A 30 -6.26 21.70 -14.15
CA SER A 30 -5.97 22.47 -12.94
C SER A 30 -4.92 23.56 -13.12
N LYS A 31 -4.09 23.48 -14.18
CA LYS A 31 -3.10 24.51 -14.54
C LYS A 31 -3.72 25.68 -15.30
N THR A 32 -4.97 25.56 -15.74
CA THR A 32 -5.68 26.64 -16.44
C THR A 32 -5.95 27.80 -15.48
N VAL A 33 -5.77 29.02 -15.94
CA VAL A 33 -5.94 30.22 -15.13
C VAL A 33 -7.32 30.27 -14.46
N ASN A 34 -7.35 30.58 -13.17
CA ASN A 34 -8.56 30.67 -12.36
C ASN A 34 -9.37 29.36 -12.25
N THR A 35 -8.74 28.20 -12.44
CA THR A 35 -9.40 26.91 -12.39
C THR A 35 -8.94 26.09 -11.18
N GLN A 36 -9.89 25.45 -10.50
CA GLN A 36 -9.65 24.46 -9.46
C GLN A 36 -10.38 23.18 -9.82
N VAL A 37 -9.70 22.03 -9.65
CA VAL A 37 -10.28 20.69 -9.81
C VAL A 37 -10.28 20.01 -8.46
N ILE A 38 -11.43 19.52 -8.02
CA ILE A 38 -11.63 18.74 -6.80
C ILE A 38 -12.23 17.41 -7.23
N ILE A 39 -11.59 16.30 -6.86
CA ILE A 39 -12.09 14.95 -7.11
C ILE A 39 -12.17 14.16 -5.82
N THR A 40 -13.18 13.31 -5.70
CA THR A 40 -13.19 12.22 -4.70
C THR A 40 -12.82 10.92 -5.40
N THR A 41 -12.07 10.05 -4.75
CA THR A 41 -11.63 8.79 -5.35
C THR A 41 -11.35 7.72 -4.30
N HIS A 42 -11.61 6.46 -4.68
CA HIS A 42 -11.18 5.25 -3.99
C HIS A 42 -10.21 4.43 -4.86
N SER A 43 -9.68 4.98 -5.94
CA SER A 43 -8.76 4.29 -6.84
C SER A 43 -7.31 4.38 -6.37
N PRO A 44 -6.66 3.23 -6.07
CA PRO A 44 -5.22 3.19 -5.78
C PRO A 44 -4.39 3.76 -6.94
N ALA A 45 -4.82 3.54 -8.18
CA ALA A 45 -4.13 4.04 -9.37
C ALA A 45 -4.14 5.57 -9.46
N LEU A 46 -5.26 6.21 -9.09
CA LEU A 46 -5.37 7.66 -9.05
C LEU A 46 -4.51 8.24 -7.92
N VAL A 47 -4.60 7.69 -6.71
CA VAL A 47 -3.80 8.13 -5.56
C VAL A 47 -2.31 8.06 -5.87
N LYS A 48 -1.84 6.93 -6.42
CA LYS A 48 -0.43 6.70 -6.75
C LYS A 48 0.10 7.64 -7.86
N ALA A 49 -0.78 8.14 -8.71
CA ALA A 49 -0.42 9.05 -9.81
C ALA A 49 -0.34 10.52 -9.39
N LEU A 50 -0.71 10.85 -8.14
CA LEU A 50 -0.70 12.19 -7.58
C LEU A 50 0.52 12.39 -6.66
N GLU A 51 0.84 13.63 -6.36
CA GLU A 51 1.79 13.99 -5.31
C GLU A 51 1.06 14.23 -3.99
N PHE A 52 1.76 14.10 -2.85
CA PHE A 52 1.17 14.30 -1.52
C PHE A 52 0.46 15.65 -1.37
N GLN A 53 1.00 16.71 -1.96
CA GLN A 53 0.40 18.05 -1.91
C GLN A 53 -1.01 18.11 -2.55
N HIS A 54 -1.34 17.19 -3.45
CA HIS A 54 -2.65 17.12 -4.10
C HIS A 54 -3.67 16.32 -3.28
N LEU A 55 -3.21 15.59 -2.26
CA LEU A 55 -4.06 14.67 -1.50
C LEU A 55 -4.65 15.35 -0.25
N ARG A 56 -5.90 15.05 0.00
CA ARG A 56 -6.61 15.42 1.22
C ARG A 56 -7.37 14.21 1.73
N LEU A 57 -7.23 13.94 3.03
CA LEU A 57 -7.97 12.88 3.70
C LEU A 57 -9.18 13.48 4.39
N VAL A 58 -10.36 12.96 4.08
CA VAL A 58 -11.60 13.31 4.77
C VAL A 58 -11.87 12.26 5.83
N LYS A 59 -11.85 12.65 7.10
CA LYS A 59 -12.22 11.80 8.24
C LYS A 59 -13.60 12.15 8.76
N ASN A 60 -14.37 11.13 9.08
CA ASN A 60 -15.68 11.28 9.71
C ASN A 60 -15.61 10.80 11.16
N ASN A 61 -15.62 11.72 12.11
CA ASN A 61 -15.53 11.46 13.54
C ASN A 61 -16.92 11.51 14.20
N SER A 62 -17.88 10.78 13.65
CA SER A 62 -19.27 10.67 14.14
C SER A 62 -20.05 11.98 14.21
N THR A 63 -19.47 13.06 14.71
CA THR A 63 -20.10 14.38 14.88
C THR A 63 -19.52 15.46 13.96
N THR A 64 -18.29 15.26 13.48
CA THR A 64 -17.59 16.26 12.67
C THR A 64 -16.84 15.58 11.52
N LYS A 65 -16.73 16.29 10.40
CA LYS A 65 -15.85 15.91 9.31
C LYS A 65 -14.61 16.81 9.33
N THR A 66 -13.44 16.21 9.28
CA THR A 66 -12.15 16.94 9.19
C THR A 66 -11.50 16.66 7.85
N ILE A 67 -10.75 17.65 7.35
CA ILE A 67 -9.94 17.51 6.14
C ILE A 67 -8.49 17.70 6.56
N GLU A 68 -7.66 16.69 6.30
CA GLU A 68 -6.26 16.65 6.67
C GLU A 68 -5.36 16.52 5.43
N ASN A 69 -4.14 17.05 5.52
CA ASN A 69 -3.13 16.81 4.50
C ASN A 69 -2.60 15.38 4.63
N VAL A 70 -2.40 14.72 3.49
CA VAL A 70 -1.67 13.45 3.46
C VAL A 70 -0.18 13.76 3.36
N LEU A 71 0.60 13.15 4.25
CA LEU A 71 2.06 13.30 4.31
C LEU A 71 2.74 11.95 4.11
N PRO A 72 4.00 11.94 3.61
CA PRO A 72 4.81 10.72 3.58
C PRO A 72 4.90 10.09 4.97
N ASN A 73 4.83 8.78 5.05
CA ASN A 73 4.97 8.04 6.30
C ASN A 73 5.98 6.90 6.13
N SER A 74 5.55 5.66 5.92
CA SER A 74 6.49 4.56 5.66
C SER A 74 6.92 4.52 4.20
N LEU A 75 5.97 4.72 3.28
CA LEU A 75 6.26 4.75 1.85
C LEU A 75 6.61 6.17 1.37
N PRO A 76 7.60 6.33 0.49
CA PRO A 76 8.03 7.65 -0.02
C PRO A 76 7.12 8.20 -1.13
N TYR A 77 6.09 7.45 -1.52
CA TYR A 77 5.12 7.81 -2.56
C TYR A 77 3.69 7.68 -2.03
N PRO A 78 2.71 8.38 -2.63
CA PRO A 78 1.31 8.24 -2.26
C PRO A 78 0.80 6.81 -2.45
N SER A 79 0.23 6.23 -1.39
CA SER A 79 -0.36 4.90 -1.37
C SER A 79 -1.73 4.96 -0.71
N LEU A 80 -2.76 4.45 -1.39
CA LEU A 80 -4.09 4.36 -0.81
C LEU A 80 -4.12 3.39 0.37
N ASN A 81 -3.39 2.28 0.29
CA ASN A 81 -3.29 1.31 1.39
C ASN A 81 -2.70 1.96 2.65
N GLU A 82 -1.64 2.76 2.50
CA GLU A 82 -1.04 3.48 3.63
C GLU A 82 -1.99 4.54 4.19
N VAL A 83 -2.67 5.29 3.33
CA VAL A 83 -3.69 6.27 3.75
C VAL A 83 -4.81 5.60 4.53
N ASN A 84 -5.35 4.49 4.04
CA ASN A 84 -6.40 3.72 4.72
C ASN A 84 -5.92 3.15 6.05
N TYR A 85 -4.69 2.63 6.09
CA TYR A 85 -4.08 2.16 7.34
C TYR A 85 -3.97 3.29 8.38
N LEU A 86 -3.45 4.46 7.98
CA LEU A 86 -3.25 5.60 8.89
C LEU A 86 -4.57 6.24 9.34
N ALA A 87 -5.58 6.25 8.47
CA ALA A 87 -6.85 6.91 8.74
C ALA A 87 -7.85 6.02 9.47
N PHE A 88 -7.89 4.73 9.12
CA PHE A 88 -8.95 3.81 9.52
C PHE A 88 -8.42 2.55 10.21
N SER A 89 -7.10 2.42 10.37
CA SER A 89 -6.44 1.20 10.88
C SER A 89 -6.77 -0.04 10.05
N GLU A 90 -6.93 0.15 8.74
CA GLU A 90 -7.29 -0.92 7.82
C GLU A 90 -6.08 -1.83 7.57
N ILE A 91 -6.22 -3.09 7.95
CA ILE A 91 -5.18 -4.14 7.83
C ILE A 91 -5.54 -5.02 6.65
N THR A 92 -4.77 -4.95 5.56
CA THR A 92 -5.05 -5.69 4.32
C THR A 92 -3.84 -6.45 3.79
N GLU A 93 -4.12 -7.52 3.03
CA GLU A 93 -3.09 -8.28 2.31
C GLU A 93 -2.42 -7.41 1.22
N GLU A 94 -3.16 -6.51 0.61
CA GLU A 94 -2.67 -5.56 -0.39
C GLU A 94 -1.61 -4.64 0.21
N TYR A 95 -1.87 -4.10 1.41
CA TYR A 95 -0.89 -3.25 2.10
C TYR A 95 0.34 -4.05 2.52
N HIS A 96 0.15 -5.28 3.03
CA HIS A 96 1.26 -6.19 3.32
C HIS A 96 2.15 -6.42 2.10
N ASN A 97 1.55 -6.72 0.95
CA ASN A 97 2.26 -6.95 -0.31
C ASN A 97 2.98 -5.70 -0.82
N GLU A 98 2.37 -4.52 -0.68
CA GLU A 98 2.97 -3.25 -1.09
C GLU A 98 4.22 -2.93 -0.26
N LEU A 99 4.16 -3.07 1.07
CA LEU A 99 5.31 -2.87 1.96
C LEU A 99 6.43 -3.87 1.68
N TYR A 100 6.09 -5.14 1.51
CA TYR A 100 7.07 -6.17 1.17
C TYR A 100 7.75 -5.89 -0.16
N GLY A 101 6.96 -5.55 -1.19
CA GLY A 101 7.48 -5.20 -2.51
C GLY A 101 8.40 -3.98 -2.47
N PHE A 102 8.13 -3.00 -1.61
CA PHE A 102 9.01 -1.86 -1.41
C PHE A 102 10.36 -2.28 -0.81
N ILE A 103 10.35 -3.09 0.27
CA ILE A 103 11.59 -3.60 0.90
C ILE A 103 12.41 -4.42 -0.10
N GLU A 104 11.74 -5.23 -0.94
CA GLU A 104 12.39 -6.04 -1.97
C GLU A 104 13.00 -5.16 -3.07
N LEU A 105 12.29 -4.13 -3.52
CA LEU A 105 12.77 -3.17 -4.53
C LEU A 105 13.99 -2.39 -4.06
N GLU A 106 14.02 -2.00 -2.77
CA GLU A 106 15.18 -1.34 -2.14
C GLU A 106 16.37 -2.30 -1.90
N GLY A 107 16.22 -3.60 -2.19
CA GLY A 107 17.28 -4.61 -1.96
C GLY A 107 17.49 -4.98 -0.50
N GLU A 108 16.59 -4.58 0.40
CA GLU A 108 16.75 -4.67 1.85
C GLU A 108 16.10 -5.91 2.48
N ILE A 109 15.55 -6.82 1.68
CA ILE A 109 14.82 -7.99 2.20
C ILE A 109 15.71 -8.91 3.06
N THR A 110 17.00 -9.03 2.72
CA THR A 110 17.95 -9.81 3.51
C THR A 110 18.18 -9.16 4.88
N ASN A 111 18.39 -7.86 4.92
CA ASN A 111 18.57 -7.09 6.15
C ASN A 111 17.30 -7.11 7.01
N PHE A 112 16.13 -7.03 6.39
CA PHE A 112 14.86 -7.14 7.08
C PHE A 112 14.70 -8.48 7.83
N ARG A 113 15.22 -9.58 7.27
CA ARG A 113 15.13 -10.92 7.87
C ARG A 113 16.07 -11.15 9.07
N ILE A 114 17.16 -10.40 9.15
CA ILE A 114 18.18 -10.61 10.17
C ILE A 114 17.62 -10.46 11.59
N GLY A 115 17.92 -11.43 12.47
CA GLY A 115 17.58 -11.39 13.90
C GLY A 115 16.09 -11.59 14.23
N ARG A 116 15.23 -11.88 13.22
CA ARG A 116 13.81 -12.14 13.45
C ARG A 116 13.55 -13.60 13.77
N THR A 117 12.57 -13.83 14.64
CA THR A 117 12.10 -15.18 14.97
C THR A 117 11.52 -15.85 13.73
N THR A 118 11.87 -17.12 13.54
CA THR A 118 11.36 -17.96 12.46
C THR A 118 10.31 -18.95 12.95
N MET A 119 9.45 -19.37 12.03
CA MET A 119 8.43 -20.39 12.23
C MET A 119 8.49 -21.42 11.12
N SER A 120 8.01 -22.64 11.40
CA SER A 120 7.99 -23.72 10.42
C SER A 120 6.98 -23.45 9.30
N TYR A 121 7.39 -23.64 8.07
CA TYR A 121 6.57 -23.54 6.87
C TYR A 121 6.71 -24.77 6.00
N ASN A 122 5.59 -25.41 5.69
CA ASN A 122 5.50 -26.58 4.81
C ASN A 122 5.39 -26.12 3.37
N LYS A 123 6.51 -26.04 2.67
CA LYS A 123 6.57 -25.59 1.27
C LYS A 123 6.22 -26.73 0.34
N LEU A 124 5.15 -26.56 -0.42
CA LEU A 124 4.76 -27.48 -1.49
C LEU A 124 5.65 -27.24 -2.72
N LYS A 125 6.32 -28.29 -3.21
CA LYS A 125 7.11 -28.20 -4.44
C LYS A 125 6.21 -28.16 -5.69
N ARG A 126 6.81 -27.78 -6.81
CA ARG A 126 6.12 -27.67 -8.12
C ARG A 126 5.49 -28.97 -8.60
N ASP A 127 5.91 -30.14 -8.08
CA ASP A 127 5.30 -31.44 -8.37
C ASP A 127 3.91 -31.63 -7.73
N GLY A 128 3.49 -30.69 -6.86
CA GLY A 128 2.21 -30.70 -6.18
C GLY A 128 2.07 -31.75 -5.07
N VAL A 129 3.13 -32.49 -4.75
CA VAL A 129 3.12 -33.61 -3.80
C VAL A 129 4.21 -33.49 -2.73
N THR A 130 5.42 -33.13 -3.12
CA THR A 130 6.57 -33.06 -2.22
C THR A 130 6.50 -31.86 -1.30
N ILE A 131 6.55 -32.10 0.01
CA ILE A 131 6.61 -31.05 1.03
C ILE A 131 8.03 -30.95 1.58
N VAL A 132 8.55 -29.74 1.66
CA VAL A 132 9.83 -29.42 2.33
C VAL A 132 9.55 -28.47 3.46
N VAL A 133 10.06 -28.75 4.64
CA VAL A 133 9.94 -27.88 5.81
C VAL A 133 11.07 -26.86 5.77
N GLU A 134 10.71 -25.58 5.79
CA GLU A 134 11.61 -24.44 5.88
C GLU A 134 11.29 -23.62 7.15
N ASN A 135 12.30 -22.99 7.75
CA ASN A 135 12.09 -22.03 8.84
C ASN A 135 12.16 -20.61 8.25
N ILE A 136 11.04 -19.90 8.28
CA ILE A 136 10.91 -18.56 7.69
C ILE A 136 10.31 -17.59 8.71
N ILE A 137 10.56 -16.29 8.53
CA ILE A 137 9.98 -15.25 9.37
C ILE A 137 8.47 -15.12 9.13
N LEU A 138 7.74 -14.53 10.08
CA LEU A 138 6.28 -14.32 9.97
C LEU A 138 5.88 -13.62 8.68
N THR A 139 6.62 -12.60 8.26
CA THR A 139 6.31 -11.83 7.05
C THR A 139 6.41 -12.69 5.79
N ASP A 140 7.45 -13.53 5.68
CA ASP A 140 7.57 -14.47 4.56
C ASP A 140 6.49 -15.55 4.61
N TYR A 141 6.12 -16.03 5.81
CA TYR A 141 5.05 -16.99 6.01
C TYR A 141 3.71 -16.49 5.49
N ILE A 142 3.36 -15.24 5.82
CA ILE A 142 2.14 -14.58 5.34
C ILE A 142 2.20 -14.38 3.83
N ARG A 143 3.31 -13.82 3.32
CA ARG A 143 3.50 -13.60 1.88
C ARG A 143 3.33 -14.89 1.07
N HIS A 144 3.91 -15.99 1.52
CA HIS A 144 3.76 -17.28 0.86
C HIS A 144 2.31 -17.75 0.82
N GLN A 145 1.54 -17.55 1.89
CA GLN A 145 0.13 -17.94 1.91
C GLN A 145 -0.76 -17.04 1.04
N ILE A 146 -0.42 -15.77 0.90
CA ILE A 146 -1.13 -14.84 -0.01
C ILE A 146 -0.89 -15.25 -1.46
N HIS A 147 0.37 -15.58 -1.82
CA HIS A 147 0.76 -15.88 -3.20
C HIS A 147 0.55 -17.33 -3.61
N HIS A 148 0.42 -18.23 -2.63
CA HIS A 148 0.24 -19.68 -2.83
C HIS A 148 -0.96 -20.20 -2.03
N PRO A 149 -2.18 -19.72 -2.33
CA PRO A 149 -3.39 -20.13 -1.61
C PRO A 149 -3.72 -21.63 -1.79
N GLU A 150 -3.16 -22.25 -2.82
CA GLU A 150 -3.25 -23.69 -3.10
C GLU A 150 -2.47 -24.54 -2.09
N ASN A 151 -1.50 -23.97 -1.38
CA ASN A 151 -0.71 -24.69 -0.36
C ASN A 151 -1.44 -24.71 0.98
N ILE A 152 -2.34 -25.66 1.14
CA ILE A 152 -3.16 -25.86 2.35
C ILE A 152 -2.41 -26.58 3.50
N ASN A 153 -1.11 -26.88 3.36
CA ASN A 153 -0.33 -27.62 4.35
C ASN A 153 0.14 -26.75 5.54
N ASN A 154 -0.29 -25.52 5.61
CA ASN A 154 0.05 -24.57 6.67
C ASN A 154 -1.21 -24.02 7.32
N VAL A 155 -1.13 -23.71 8.60
CA VAL A 155 -2.22 -23.01 9.31
C VAL A 155 -2.32 -21.59 8.75
N ARG A 156 -3.54 -21.14 8.42
CA ARG A 156 -3.74 -19.78 7.94
C ARG A 156 -3.34 -18.78 9.03
N TYR A 157 -2.62 -17.74 8.63
CA TYR A 157 -2.27 -16.66 9.55
C TYR A 157 -3.52 -15.94 10.07
N THR A 158 -3.42 -15.39 11.27
CA THR A 158 -4.51 -14.61 11.88
C THR A 158 -4.43 -13.13 11.50
N PHE A 159 -5.49 -12.40 11.78
CA PHE A 159 -5.54 -10.94 11.63
C PHE A 159 -4.43 -10.25 12.45
N GLU A 160 -4.20 -10.72 13.69
CA GLU A 160 -3.15 -10.19 14.56
C GLU A 160 -1.75 -10.41 13.97
N GLN A 161 -1.51 -11.57 13.38
CA GLN A 161 -0.25 -11.88 12.70
C GLN A 161 -0.04 -11.01 11.45
N LEU A 162 -1.10 -10.76 10.68
CA LEU A 162 -1.03 -9.84 9.54
C LEU A 162 -0.72 -8.41 10.01
N SER A 163 -1.38 -7.94 11.06
CA SER A 163 -1.14 -6.64 11.67
C SER A 163 0.29 -6.51 12.20
N GLU A 164 0.79 -7.53 12.92
CA GLU A 164 2.17 -7.58 13.41
C GLU A 164 3.17 -7.48 12.25
N SER A 165 2.98 -8.27 11.21
CA SER A 165 3.85 -8.26 10.03
C SER A 165 3.89 -6.91 9.33
N ILE A 166 2.73 -6.26 9.13
CA ILE A 166 2.64 -4.90 8.58
C ILE A 166 3.43 -3.92 9.44
N ASN A 167 3.25 -3.94 10.77
CA ASN A 167 3.95 -3.06 11.69
C ASN A 167 5.47 -3.28 11.68
N LEU A 168 5.92 -4.53 11.60
CA LEU A 168 7.35 -4.87 11.49
C LEU A 168 7.97 -4.28 10.22
N MET A 169 7.28 -4.39 9.08
CA MET A 169 7.75 -3.82 7.81
C MET A 169 7.74 -2.30 7.84
N ARG A 170 6.68 -1.66 8.35
CA ARG A 170 6.59 -0.21 8.47
C ARG A 170 7.72 0.36 9.32
N THR A 171 7.96 -0.22 10.50
CA THR A 171 9.04 0.19 11.40
C THR A 171 10.41 0.04 10.72
N PHE A 172 10.62 -1.05 9.99
CA PHE A 172 11.86 -1.27 9.26
C PHE A 172 12.05 -0.23 8.16
N ILE A 173 11.04 0.01 7.33
CA ILE A 173 11.10 1.00 6.25
C ILE A 173 11.40 2.41 6.82
N GLN A 174 10.75 2.79 7.91
CA GLN A 174 10.99 4.07 8.59
C GLN A 174 12.42 4.20 9.16
N SER A 175 13.08 3.07 9.47
CA SER A 175 14.48 3.05 9.92
C SER A 175 15.49 3.17 8.77
N LEU A 176 15.06 2.97 7.52
CA LEU A 176 15.93 3.13 6.37
C LEU A 176 16.23 4.61 6.13
N ALA A 177 17.45 4.94 5.74
CA ALA A 177 17.77 6.31 5.33
C ALA A 177 16.90 6.71 4.12
N PRO A 178 16.48 7.98 4.01
CA PRO A 178 15.72 8.45 2.85
C PRO A 178 16.40 8.08 1.53
N THR A 179 15.63 7.60 0.56
CA THR A 179 16.12 7.15 -0.76
C THR A 179 16.90 8.25 -1.50
N SER A 180 16.62 9.54 -1.21
CA SER A 180 17.37 10.69 -1.75
C SER A 180 18.85 10.74 -1.36
N LEU A 181 19.29 9.93 -0.39
CA LEU A 181 20.69 9.84 0.03
C LEU A 181 21.42 8.60 -0.53
N ARG A 182 20.73 7.77 -1.35
CA ARG A 182 21.28 6.51 -1.87
C ARG A 182 21.66 6.54 -3.35
N HIS A 183 21.52 7.70 -4.03
CA HIS A 183 21.90 7.92 -5.43
C HIS A 183 22.95 9.01 -5.57
#